data_374ec8d096ca50ef5e974ee228023f43
#
_entry.id   374ec8d096ca50ef5e974ee228023f43
#
_cell.length_a   1.000
_cell.length_b   1.000
_cell.length_c   1.000
_cell.angle_alpha   90.00
_cell.angle_beta   90.00
_cell.angle_gamma   90.00
#
_symmetry.space_group_name_H-M   'P 1'
#
loop_
_entity.id
_entity.type
_entity.pdbx_description
1 polymer ?
#
loop_
_entity_poly.entity_id
_entity_poly.type
_entity_poly.pdbx_seq_one_letter_code
_entity_poly.pdbx_strand_id
1 'polypeptide(L)'
;CTFCSVRSFNGAGVRMRDVSSVVDELERLENDYGVSHVMWLDDDLLKNESRAVALFNEMVRRGLKLTWDATNGVIAISCTEEVVAACAGSGCIGMNIGMESGNPEILKQVRKPGKVANFLKAAEALCKHEQIYASIQLMVGFPGETMGMVMDTIEVAREMDLDWCRISPLQPLANTPIYESMVAQGLIDDVGSSEVRFAAGAFGKQAEIEQGLRLATADFEEAF
;
A
#
# COMPACT_ATOMS: atom_id res chain seq x y z
N CYS A 1 11.15 1.21 1.41
CA CYS A 1 10.94 2.11 0.27
C CYS A 1 11.56 3.47 0.54
N THR A 2 12.11 4.14 -0.48
CA THR A 2 12.83 5.42 -0.29
C THR A 2 11.90 6.61 0.00
N PHE A 3 10.63 6.49 -0.34
CA PHE A 3 9.61 7.55 -0.13
C PHE A 3 8.84 7.40 1.20
N CYS A 4 8.99 6.27 1.89
CA CYS A 4 8.18 5.96 3.06
C CYS A 4 8.87 6.42 4.36
N SER A 5 8.13 7.12 5.21
CA SER A 5 8.60 7.61 6.52
C SER A 5 8.46 6.59 7.66
N VAL A 6 7.83 5.44 7.41
CA VAL A 6 7.57 4.41 8.45
C VAL A 6 8.84 4.03 9.21
N ARG A 7 9.96 3.83 8.52
CA ARG A 7 11.20 3.44 9.17
C ARG A 7 11.80 4.51 10.07
N SER A 8 11.67 5.78 9.68
CA SER A 8 12.13 6.90 10.51
C SER A 8 11.19 7.17 11.68
N PHE A 9 9.90 6.90 11.51
CA PHE A 9 8.87 7.13 12.52
C PHE A 9 8.74 5.97 13.51
N ASN A 10 8.60 4.73 13.01
CA ASN A 10 8.39 3.53 13.83
C ASN A 10 9.67 2.83 14.25
N GLY A 11 10.84 3.23 13.72
CA GLY A 11 12.11 2.59 13.97
C GLY A 11 12.35 1.34 13.11
N ALA A 12 13.48 0.69 13.35
CA ALA A 12 13.86 -0.53 12.65
C ALA A 12 13.29 -1.78 13.34
N GLY A 13 13.10 -2.83 12.54
CA GLY A 13 12.61 -4.13 13.00
C GLY A 13 11.10 -4.24 13.00
N VAL A 14 10.62 -5.43 13.30
CA VAL A 14 9.19 -5.76 13.39
C VAL A 14 8.89 -6.15 14.84
N ARG A 15 7.90 -5.50 15.43
CA ARG A 15 7.37 -5.83 16.75
C ARG A 15 6.01 -6.50 16.57
N MET A 16 5.84 -7.65 17.19
CA MET A 16 4.62 -8.43 17.06
C MET A 16 4.09 -8.78 18.45
N ARG A 17 2.80 -8.61 18.63
CA ARG A 17 2.09 -9.14 19.80
C ARG A 17 1.87 -10.64 19.62
N ASP A 18 1.72 -11.34 20.72
CA ASP A 18 1.33 -12.75 20.71
C ASP A 18 -0.08 -12.90 20.08
N VAL A 19 -0.26 -13.97 19.27
CA VAL A 19 -1.51 -14.22 18.53
C VAL A 19 -2.70 -14.34 19.49
N SER A 20 -2.56 -15.11 20.56
CA SER A 20 -3.66 -15.30 21.51
C SER A 20 -4.06 -13.98 22.17
N SER A 21 -3.08 -13.16 22.56
CA SER A 21 -3.33 -11.84 23.14
C SER A 21 -4.07 -10.88 22.19
N VAL A 22 -3.81 -10.96 20.90
CA VAL A 22 -4.54 -10.16 19.90
C VAL A 22 -5.98 -10.66 19.78
N VAL A 23 -6.17 -11.96 19.69
CA VAL A 23 -7.51 -12.54 19.52
C VAL A 23 -8.34 -12.40 20.80
N ASP A 24 -7.72 -12.46 22.01
CA ASP A 24 -8.38 -12.14 23.29
C ASP A 24 -8.96 -10.72 23.30
N GLU A 25 -8.21 -9.75 22.74
CA GLU A 25 -8.68 -8.37 22.60
C GLU A 25 -9.83 -8.26 21.60
N LEU A 26 -9.74 -8.90 20.45
CA LEU A 26 -10.81 -8.91 19.44
C LEU A 26 -12.09 -9.53 19.98
N GLU A 27 -11.98 -10.68 20.68
CA GLU A 27 -13.10 -11.34 21.32
C GLU A 27 -13.77 -10.47 22.39
N ARG A 28 -12.96 -9.76 23.17
CA ARG A 28 -13.47 -8.77 24.13
C ARG A 28 -14.17 -7.59 23.45
N LEU A 29 -13.60 -7.06 22.36
CA LEU A 29 -14.21 -5.97 21.60
C LEU A 29 -15.58 -6.40 21.03
N GLU A 30 -15.67 -7.60 20.51
CA GLU A 30 -16.93 -8.15 20.00
C GLU A 30 -17.95 -8.35 21.13
N ASN A 31 -17.59 -9.06 22.20
CA ASN A 31 -18.54 -9.50 23.22
C ASN A 31 -18.92 -8.40 24.22
N ASP A 32 -17.95 -7.59 24.68
CA ASP A 32 -18.19 -6.60 25.74
C ASP A 32 -18.62 -5.24 25.17
N TYR A 33 -18.19 -4.91 23.93
CA TYR A 33 -18.41 -3.60 23.32
C TYR A 33 -19.27 -3.63 22.07
N GLY A 34 -19.65 -4.82 21.58
CA GLY A 34 -20.48 -4.97 20.38
C GLY A 34 -19.80 -4.50 19.09
N VAL A 35 -18.47 -4.52 19.04
CA VAL A 35 -17.72 -4.16 17.83
C VAL A 35 -17.96 -5.23 16.78
N SER A 36 -18.34 -4.84 15.57
CA SER A 36 -18.63 -5.75 14.45
C SER A 36 -17.61 -5.64 13.31
N HIS A 37 -16.77 -4.61 13.36
CA HIS A 37 -15.74 -4.39 12.34
C HIS A 37 -14.49 -3.76 12.94
N VAL A 38 -13.31 -4.18 12.44
CA VAL A 38 -12.02 -3.63 12.82
C VAL A 38 -11.17 -3.32 11.59
N MET A 39 -10.41 -2.23 11.67
CA MET A 39 -9.40 -1.90 10.67
C MET A 39 -8.01 -2.17 11.25
N TRP A 40 -7.20 -2.94 10.53
CA TRP A 40 -5.80 -3.13 10.90
C TRP A 40 -4.95 -1.95 10.44
N LEU A 41 -4.22 -1.35 11.37
CA LEU A 41 -3.33 -0.20 11.11
C LEU A 41 -1.85 -0.60 11.08
N ASP A 42 -1.57 -1.87 10.94
CA ASP A 42 -0.21 -2.39 10.81
C ASP A 42 0.47 -1.85 9.55
N ASP A 43 1.77 -1.59 9.62
CA ASP A 43 2.57 -1.19 8.45
C ASP A 43 2.69 -2.32 7.41
N ASP A 44 2.64 -3.58 7.84
CA ASP A 44 2.54 -4.78 7.02
C ASP A 44 2.01 -5.94 7.88
N LEU A 45 0.71 -6.06 7.95
CA LEU A 45 0.00 -7.09 8.73
C LEU A 45 0.44 -8.51 8.38
N LEU A 46 0.75 -8.75 7.10
CA LEU A 46 1.06 -10.07 6.56
C LEU A 46 2.56 -10.40 6.54
N LYS A 47 3.40 -9.53 7.09
CA LYS A 47 4.88 -9.64 7.04
C LYS A 47 5.44 -10.99 7.46
N ASN A 48 4.83 -11.63 8.42
CA ASN A 48 5.17 -12.98 8.84
C ASN A 48 4.00 -13.90 8.49
N GLU A 49 4.14 -14.63 7.38
CA GLU A 49 3.09 -15.49 6.82
C GLU A 49 2.55 -16.49 7.83
N SER A 50 3.44 -17.24 8.50
CA SER A 50 3.03 -18.26 9.49
C SER A 50 2.23 -17.64 10.63
N ARG A 51 2.63 -16.44 11.10
CA ARG A 51 1.90 -15.73 12.14
C ARG A 51 0.56 -15.20 11.62
N ALA A 52 0.51 -14.67 10.39
CA ALA A 52 -0.73 -14.19 9.79
C ALA A 52 -1.76 -15.32 9.67
N VAL A 53 -1.34 -16.47 9.13
CA VAL A 53 -2.19 -17.66 9.04
C VAL A 53 -2.65 -18.13 10.43
N ALA A 54 -1.75 -18.16 11.41
CA ALA A 54 -2.08 -18.54 12.79
C ALA A 54 -3.09 -17.56 13.42
N LEU A 55 -2.93 -16.25 13.21
CA LEU A 55 -3.83 -15.22 13.73
C LEU A 55 -5.26 -15.41 13.17
N PHE A 56 -5.38 -15.49 11.85
CA PHE A 56 -6.69 -15.60 11.22
C PHE A 56 -7.37 -16.94 11.47
N ASN A 57 -6.61 -18.03 11.51
CA ASN A 57 -7.15 -19.33 11.92
C ASN A 57 -7.59 -19.34 13.38
N GLU A 58 -6.91 -18.62 14.27
CA GLU A 58 -7.33 -18.51 15.67
C GLU A 58 -8.63 -17.72 15.82
N MET A 59 -8.81 -16.64 15.03
CA MET A 59 -10.08 -15.90 14.96
C MET A 59 -11.24 -16.82 14.55
N VAL A 60 -11.03 -17.63 13.51
CA VAL A 60 -12.01 -18.63 13.04
C VAL A 60 -12.29 -19.68 14.13
N ARG A 61 -11.23 -20.23 14.73
CA ARG A 61 -11.34 -21.26 15.79
C ARG A 61 -12.15 -20.78 16.99
N ARG A 62 -12.02 -19.50 17.36
CA ARG A 62 -12.81 -18.89 18.45
C ARG A 62 -14.20 -18.47 18.02
N GLY A 63 -14.51 -18.55 16.73
CA GLY A 63 -15.84 -18.24 16.19
C GLY A 63 -16.19 -16.77 16.17
N LEU A 64 -15.18 -15.87 16.10
CA LEU A 64 -15.40 -14.44 15.98
C LEU A 64 -16.22 -14.12 14.71
N LYS A 65 -17.14 -13.16 14.83
CA LYS A 65 -18.03 -12.72 13.75
C LYS A 65 -17.63 -11.37 13.17
N LEU A 66 -16.53 -10.80 13.66
CA LEU A 66 -15.99 -9.54 13.17
C LEU A 66 -15.69 -9.63 11.69
N THR A 67 -16.06 -8.58 10.96
CA THR A 67 -15.44 -8.28 9.69
C THR A 67 -14.20 -7.41 9.91
N TRP A 68 -13.27 -7.40 8.97
CA TRP A 68 -12.09 -6.57 9.07
C TRP A 68 -11.53 -6.19 7.70
N ASP A 69 -10.73 -5.13 7.69
CA ASP A 69 -9.98 -4.72 6.51
C ASP A 69 -8.51 -4.38 6.82
N ALA A 70 -7.69 -4.42 5.79
CA ALA A 70 -6.29 -4.00 5.78
C ALA A 70 -6.06 -2.92 4.70
N THR A 71 -6.91 -1.90 4.70
CA THR A 71 -6.84 -0.78 3.75
C THR A 71 -5.68 0.17 4.00
N ASN A 72 -5.01 0.07 5.17
CA ASN A 72 -3.73 0.73 5.42
C ASN A 72 -2.60 0.25 4.48
N GLY A 73 -2.76 -0.94 3.92
CA GLY A 73 -1.91 -1.51 2.88
C GLY A 73 -1.13 -2.73 3.32
N VAL A 74 -0.96 -3.63 2.36
CA VAL A 74 -0.15 -4.85 2.52
C VAL A 74 0.89 -4.95 1.41
N ILE A 75 1.97 -5.66 1.68
CA ILE A 75 3.02 -5.91 0.68
C ILE A 75 2.66 -7.16 -0.13
N ALA A 76 2.60 -7.02 -1.45
CA ALA A 76 2.16 -8.08 -2.38
C ALA A 76 2.88 -9.42 -2.20
N ILE A 77 4.16 -9.42 -1.84
CA ILE A 77 4.92 -10.67 -1.62
C ILE A 77 4.29 -11.52 -0.50
N SER A 78 3.66 -10.88 0.48
CA SER A 78 3.03 -11.54 1.62
C SER A 78 1.61 -12.04 1.31
N CYS A 79 1.03 -11.67 0.16
CA CYS A 79 -0.29 -12.12 -0.29
C CYS A 79 -0.20 -13.46 -1.02
N THR A 80 0.24 -14.51 -0.33
CA THR A 80 0.22 -15.87 -0.85
C THR A 80 -1.19 -16.44 -0.83
N GLU A 81 -1.47 -17.48 -1.62
CA GLU A 81 -2.80 -18.12 -1.64
C GLU A 81 -3.24 -18.58 -0.24
N GLU A 82 -2.32 -19.16 0.54
CA GLU A 82 -2.58 -19.61 1.90
C GLU A 82 -2.96 -18.46 2.83
N VAL A 83 -2.19 -17.37 2.77
CA VAL A 83 -2.44 -16.18 3.59
C VAL A 83 -3.76 -15.52 3.21
N VAL A 84 -4.02 -15.33 1.91
CA VAL A 84 -5.27 -14.70 1.44
C VAL A 84 -6.49 -15.57 1.78
N ALA A 85 -6.38 -16.90 1.66
CA ALA A 85 -7.43 -17.81 2.07
C ALA A 85 -7.73 -17.74 3.57
N ALA A 86 -6.70 -17.64 4.42
CA ALA A 86 -6.87 -17.46 5.86
C ALA A 86 -7.52 -16.08 6.18
N CYS A 87 -7.12 -15.02 5.47
CA CYS A 87 -7.77 -13.71 5.57
C CYS A 87 -9.26 -13.80 5.23
N ALA A 88 -9.59 -14.38 4.08
CA ALA A 88 -10.97 -14.54 3.62
C ALA A 88 -11.82 -15.34 4.61
N GLY A 89 -11.28 -16.43 5.14
CA GLY A 89 -11.96 -17.28 6.12
C GLY A 89 -12.23 -16.62 7.47
N SER A 90 -11.44 -15.60 7.83
CA SER A 90 -11.54 -14.90 9.12
C SER A 90 -12.36 -13.60 9.08
N GLY A 91 -13.05 -13.31 7.98
CA GLY A 91 -13.90 -12.13 7.86
C GLY A 91 -13.25 -10.91 7.21
N CYS A 92 -12.19 -11.10 6.45
CA CYS A 92 -11.61 -10.03 5.63
C CYS A 92 -12.61 -9.58 4.55
N ILE A 93 -12.87 -8.28 4.49
CA ILE A 93 -13.74 -7.66 3.48
C ILE A 93 -13.02 -6.60 2.65
N GLY A 94 -11.81 -6.21 3.00
CA GLY A 94 -11.06 -5.19 2.27
C GLY A 94 -9.56 -5.34 2.40
N MET A 95 -8.85 -5.20 1.27
CA MET A 95 -7.39 -5.25 1.24
C MET A 95 -6.84 -4.28 0.19
N ASN A 96 -5.79 -3.54 0.56
CA ASN A 96 -5.13 -2.62 -0.34
C ASN A 96 -3.67 -3.05 -0.58
N ILE A 97 -3.27 -3.17 -1.84
CA ILE A 97 -1.89 -3.48 -2.21
C ILE A 97 -1.16 -2.20 -2.60
N GLY A 98 -0.10 -1.87 -1.88
CA GLY A 98 0.81 -0.81 -2.30
C GLY A 98 1.70 -1.29 -3.44
N MET A 99 1.30 -1.10 -4.69
CA MET A 99 2.12 -1.41 -5.86
C MET A 99 3.10 -0.27 -6.17
N GLU A 100 2.60 0.95 -6.13
CA GLU A 100 3.24 2.25 -6.40
C GLU A 100 3.61 2.42 -7.88
N SER A 101 4.32 1.47 -8.50
CA SER A 101 4.66 1.48 -9.92
C SER A 101 4.64 0.06 -10.50
N GLY A 102 4.28 -0.07 -11.76
CA GLY A 102 4.42 -1.28 -12.57
C GLY A 102 5.74 -1.33 -13.35
N ASN A 103 6.50 -0.23 -13.35
CA ASN A 103 7.78 -0.19 -14.07
C ASN A 103 8.92 -0.72 -13.19
N PRO A 104 9.71 -1.72 -13.67
CA PRO A 104 10.79 -2.34 -12.90
C PRO A 104 11.92 -1.38 -12.49
N GLU A 105 12.21 -0.34 -13.29
CA GLU A 105 13.26 0.62 -12.99
C GLU A 105 12.84 1.53 -11.83
N ILE A 106 11.60 2.00 -11.85
CA ILE A 106 11.02 2.78 -10.75
C ILE A 106 10.97 1.95 -9.47
N LEU A 107 10.47 0.72 -9.52
CA LEU A 107 10.43 -0.18 -8.37
C LEU A 107 11.82 -0.38 -7.75
N LYS A 108 12.85 -0.55 -8.58
CA LYS A 108 14.24 -0.67 -8.15
C LYS A 108 14.75 0.63 -7.53
N GLN A 109 14.49 1.78 -8.17
CA GLN A 109 14.89 3.10 -7.70
C GLN A 109 14.33 3.38 -6.30
N VAL A 110 13.05 3.12 -6.09
CA VAL A 110 12.38 3.37 -4.82
C VAL A 110 12.56 2.25 -3.80
N ARG A 111 13.28 1.18 -4.16
CA ARG A 111 13.50 0.00 -3.31
C ARG A 111 12.19 -0.61 -2.81
N LYS A 112 11.19 -0.69 -3.71
CA LYS A 112 9.92 -1.35 -3.37
C LYS A 112 10.15 -2.85 -3.19
N PRO A 113 9.68 -3.47 -2.10
CA PRO A 113 9.67 -4.92 -1.98
C PRO A 113 8.78 -5.56 -3.05
N GLY A 114 9.33 -6.52 -3.80
CA GLY A 114 8.60 -7.20 -4.85
C GLY A 114 8.94 -6.73 -6.28
N LYS A 115 8.47 -7.52 -7.19
CA LYS A 115 8.55 -7.30 -8.65
C LYS A 115 7.14 -7.35 -9.21
N VAL A 116 6.94 -6.93 -10.46
CA VAL A 116 5.65 -7.00 -11.16
C VAL A 116 4.99 -8.38 -10.99
N ALA A 117 5.74 -9.46 -11.20
CA ALA A 117 5.20 -10.81 -11.02
C ALA A 117 4.65 -11.11 -9.60
N ASN A 118 5.10 -10.41 -8.56
CA ASN A 118 4.54 -10.57 -7.22
C ASN A 118 3.19 -9.86 -7.09
N PHE A 119 3.01 -8.73 -7.77
CA PHE A 119 1.73 -8.02 -7.79
C PHE A 119 0.67 -8.83 -8.51
N LEU A 120 1.00 -9.38 -9.68
CA LEU A 120 0.10 -10.25 -10.44
C LEU A 120 -0.31 -11.49 -9.65
N LYS A 121 0.64 -12.17 -9.00
CA LYS A 121 0.33 -13.33 -8.13
C LYS A 121 -0.56 -12.95 -6.93
N ALA A 122 -0.33 -11.79 -6.33
CA ALA A 122 -1.18 -11.32 -5.24
C ALA A 122 -2.61 -11.05 -5.73
N ALA A 123 -2.75 -10.46 -6.92
CA ALA A 123 -4.05 -10.25 -7.55
C ALA A 123 -4.76 -11.58 -7.85
N GLU A 124 -4.06 -12.56 -8.46
CA GLU A 124 -4.59 -13.90 -8.69
C GLU A 124 -5.10 -14.56 -7.40
N ALA A 125 -4.39 -14.38 -6.28
CA ALA A 125 -4.82 -14.91 -4.99
C ALA A 125 -6.07 -14.19 -4.47
N LEU A 126 -6.14 -12.87 -4.58
CA LEU A 126 -7.27 -12.06 -4.11
C LEU A 126 -8.53 -12.28 -4.95
N CYS A 127 -8.41 -12.36 -6.27
CA CYS A 127 -9.54 -12.59 -7.19
C CYS A 127 -10.26 -13.93 -6.97
N LYS A 128 -9.66 -14.87 -6.22
CA LYS A 128 -10.32 -16.11 -5.80
C LYS A 128 -11.35 -15.92 -4.68
N HIS A 129 -11.41 -14.72 -4.08
CA HIS A 129 -12.20 -14.43 -2.89
C HIS A 129 -13.06 -13.18 -3.09
N GLU A 130 -14.18 -13.30 -3.80
CA GLU A 130 -15.09 -12.21 -4.18
C GLU A 130 -15.61 -11.36 -3.01
N GLN A 131 -15.56 -11.88 -1.78
CA GLN A 131 -15.93 -11.13 -0.58
C GLN A 131 -14.90 -10.07 -0.16
N ILE A 132 -13.67 -10.12 -0.69
CA ILE A 132 -12.62 -9.15 -0.37
C ILE A 132 -12.62 -8.07 -1.45
N TYR A 133 -13.02 -6.86 -1.08
CA TYR A 133 -12.81 -5.68 -1.92
C TYR A 133 -11.30 -5.38 -2.01
N ALA A 134 -10.72 -5.70 -3.15
CA ALA A 134 -9.29 -5.58 -3.37
C ALA A 134 -8.94 -4.32 -4.16
N SER A 135 -8.03 -3.51 -3.63
CA SER A 135 -7.58 -2.28 -4.27
C SER A 135 -6.07 -2.19 -4.39
N ILE A 136 -5.61 -1.34 -5.31
CA ILE A 136 -4.20 -1.02 -5.48
C ILE A 136 -3.94 0.46 -5.29
N GLN A 137 -2.79 0.76 -4.70
CA GLN A 137 -2.26 2.11 -4.61
C GLN A 137 -1.13 2.27 -5.62
N LEU A 138 -1.27 3.28 -6.48
CA LEU A 138 -0.28 3.70 -7.47
C LEU A 138 0.24 5.09 -7.14
N MET A 139 1.46 5.36 -7.55
CA MET A 139 2.08 6.67 -7.46
C MET A 139 2.68 7.05 -8.81
N VAL A 140 2.63 8.34 -9.14
CA VAL A 140 3.22 8.92 -10.35
C VAL A 140 4.09 10.13 -9.98
N GLY A 141 5.03 10.48 -10.84
CA GLY A 141 5.91 11.65 -10.64
C GLY A 141 7.17 11.32 -9.85
N PHE A 142 7.67 10.09 -9.95
CA PHE A 142 9.00 9.76 -9.44
C PHE A 142 10.09 10.49 -10.23
N PRO A 143 11.21 10.87 -9.59
CA PRO A 143 12.33 11.49 -10.29
C PRO A 143 12.80 10.66 -11.50
N GLY A 144 12.77 11.26 -12.69
CA GLY A 144 13.15 10.57 -13.92
C GLY A 144 12.09 9.64 -14.52
N GLU A 145 10.90 9.56 -13.93
CA GLU A 145 9.79 8.79 -14.48
C GLU A 145 9.31 9.44 -15.80
N THR A 146 9.16 8.62 -16.82
CA THR A 146 8.63 9.03 -18.12
C THR A 146 7.18 8.60 -18.28
N MET A 147 6.46 9.19 -19.23
CA MET A 147 5.09 8.78 -19.55
C MET A 147 5.01 7.29 -19.93
N GLY A 148 6.00 6.76 -20.66
CA GLY A 148 6.07 5.33 -20.95
C GLY A 148 6.11 4.47 -19.70
N MET A 149 6.86 4.87 -18.65
CA MET A 149 6.91 4.14 -17.39
C MET A 149 5.59 4.24 -16.60
N VAL A 150 4.88 5.37 -16.72
CA VAL A 150 3.52 5.52 -16.17
C VAL A 150 2.56 4.56 -16.89
N MET A 151 2.65 4.47 -18.21
CA MET A 151 1.83 3.53 -18.97
C MET A 151 2.12 2.08 -18.62
N ASP A 152 3.39 1.68 -18.41
CA ASP A 152 3.72 0.34 -17.88
C ASP A 152 2.99 0.06 -16.55
N THR A 153 2.90 1.09 -15.69
CA THR A 153 2.21 0.99 -14.41
C THR A 153 0.71 0.77 -14.58
N ILE A 154 0.10 1.48 -15.52
CA ILE A 154 -1.34 1.33 -15.84
C ILE A 154 -1.63 -0.04 -16.44
N GLU A 155 -0.78 -0.51 -17.35
CA GLU A 155 -0.95 -1.84 -17.95
C GLU A 155 -0.90 -2.96 -16.90
N VAL A 156 0.06 -2.92 -15.97
CA VAL A 156 0.13 -3.88 -14.88
C VAL A 156 -1.12 -3.78 -13.99
N ALA A 157 -1.58 -2.57 -13.67
CA ALA A 157 -2.78 -2.37 -12.88
C ALA A 157 -4.03 -2.97 -13.55
N ARG A 158 -4.15 -2.82 -14.86
CA ARG A 158 -5.23 -3.44 -15.65
C ARG A 158 -5.15 -4.97 -15.67
N GLU A 159 -3.94 -5.52 -15.79
CA GLU A 159 -3.72 -6.97 -15.75
C GLU A 159 -4.05 -7.57 -14.39
N MET A 160 -3.88 -6.82 -13.30
CA MET A 160 -4.24 -7.25 -11.94
C MET A 160 -5.75 -7.44 -11.77
N ASP A 161 -6.58 -6.75 -12.53
CA ASP A 161 -8.05 -6.86 -12.54
C ASP A 161 -8.70 -6.82 -11.15
N LEU A 162 -8.23 -5.90 -10.30
CA LEU A 162 -8.78 -5.67 -8.96
C LEU A 162 -9.93 -4.67 -8.99
N ASP A 163 -10.71 -4.61 -7.91
CA ASP A 163 -11.94 -3.80 -7.82
C ASP A 163 -11.69 -2.29 -7.93
N TRP A 164 -10.53 -1.81 -7.48
CA TRP A 164 -10.25 -0.38 -7.46
C TRP A 164 -8.76 -0.07 -7.58
N CYS A 165 -8.48 1.06 -8.23
CA CYS A 165 -7.16 1.65 -8.35
C CYS A 165 -7.17 3.09 -7.85
N ARG A 166 -6.27 3.42 -6.92
CA ARG A 166 -6.01 4.80 -6.50
C ARG A 166 -4.68 5.25 -7.07
N ILE A 167 -4.66 6.40 -7.73
CA ILE A 167 -3.45 7.04 -8.23
C ILE A 167 -3.19 8.32 -7.45
N SER A 168 -1.97 8.49 -6.98
CA SER A 168 -1.54 9.67 -6.24
C SER A 168 -0.23 10.22 -6.80
N PRO A 169 -0.04 11.53 -6.87
CA PRO A 169 1.28 12.08 -7.15
C PRO A 169 2.23 11.77 -6.00
N LEU A 170 3.51 11.58 -6.31
CA LEU A 170 4.55 11.44 -5.30
C LEU A 170 4.61 12.70 -4.43
N GLN A 171 4.47 12.52 -3.12
CA GLN A 171 4.71 13.55 -2.12
C GLN A 171 6.01 13.22 -1.40
N PRO A 172 7.10 13.94 -1.66
CA PRO A 172 8.38 13.71 -0.99
C PRO A 172 8.29 14.18 0.45
N LEU A 173 8.22 13.23 1.38
CA LEU A 173 8.15 13.54 2.80
C LEU A 173 9.55 13.87 3.35
N ALA A 174 9.66 14.93 4.13
CA ALA A 174 10.92 15.30 4.80
C ALA A 174 11.50 14.10 5.58
N ASN A 175 12.82 14.03 5.65
CA ASN A 175 13.58 12.94 6.28
C ASN A 175 13.41 11.57 5.58
N THR A 176 12.97 11.55 4.33
CA THR A 176 13.00 10.34 3.51
C THR A 176 14.14 10.41 2.49
N PRO A 177 14.74 9.26 2.11
CA PRO A 177 15.82 9.26 1.12
C PRO A 177 15.43 9.88 -0.23
N ILE A 178 14.17 9.79 -0.64
CA ILE A 178 13.72 10.39 -1.88
C ILE A 178 13.66 11.92 -1.76
N TYR A 179 13.20 12.45 -0.63
CA TYR A 179 13.21 13.88 -0.35
C TYR A 179 14.63 14.44 -0.42
N GLU A 180 15.58 13.84 0.30
CA GLU A 180 16.98 14.24 0.31
C GLU A 180 17.60 14.21 -1.09
N SER A 181 17.27 13.17 -1.87
CA SER A 181 17.72 13.05 -3.25
C SER A 181 17.13 14.13 -4.16
N MET A 182 15.85 14.47 -4.01
CA MET A 182 15.19 15.51 -4.81
C MET A 182 15.72 16.91 -4.48
N VAL A 183 15.97 17.21 -3.20
CA VAL A 183 16.64 18.45 -2.79
C VAL A 183 18.04 18.55 -3.39
N ALA A 184 18.84 17.49 -3.27
CA ALA A 184 20.20 17.46 -3.80
C ALA A 184 20.26 17.62 -5.34
N GLN A 185 19.22 17.21 -6.05
CA GLN A 185 19.08 17.39 -7.50
C GLN A 185 18.43 18.73 -7.88
N GLY A 186 18.03 19.54 -6.92
CA GLY A 186 17.36 20.84 -7.17
C GLY A 186 15.95 20.68 -7.78
N LEU A 187 15.31 19.53 -7.58
CA LEU A 187 13.93 19.26 -8.04
C LEU A 187 12.89 19.90 -7.12
N ILE A 188 13.22 20.02 -5.84
CA ILE A 188 12.42 20.70 -4.82
C ILE A 188 13.31 21.55 -3.92
N ASP A 189 12.75 22.57 -3.29
CA ASP A 189 13.42 23.35 -2.27
C ASP A 189 13.45 22.61 -0.93
N ASP A 190 14.52 22.81 -0.15
CA ASP A 190 14.59 22.28 1.22
C ASP A 190 13.76 23.17 2.16
N VAL A 191 12.55 22.71 2.46
CA VAL A 191 11.66 23.41 3.41
C VAL A 191 11.89 22.99 4.86
N GLY A 192 12.86 22.11 5.11
CA GLY A 192 13.18 21.58 6.44
C GLY A 192 12.09 20.72 7.07
N SER A 193 12.42 20.10 8.21
CA SER A 193 11.49 19.23 8.95
C SER A 193 10.35 19.96 9.67
N SER A 194 10.39 21.29 9.75
CA SER A 194 9.45 22.12 10.54
C SER A 194 8.22 22.58 9.75
N GLU A 195 8.21 22.45 8.43
CA GLU A 195 7.09 22.83 7.57
C GLU A 195 6.69 21.72 6.63
N VAL A 196 6.16 20.62 7.13
CA VAL A 196 5.35 19.71 6.31
C VAL A 196 4.04 20.43 6.03
N ARG A 197 4.06 21.34 5.08
CA ARG A 197 2.82 21.88 4.53
C ARG A 197 2.22 20.79 3.64
N PHE A 198 1.15 20.19 4.10
CA PHE A 198 0.15 19.53 3.25
C PHE A 198 -0.53 20.58 2.36
N ALA A 199 0.24 21.34 1.64
CA ALA A 199 -0.28 22.30 0.70
C ALA A 199 0.04 21.80 -0.70
N ALA A 200 -0.96 21.74 -1.53
CA ALA A 200 -0.88 21.57 -2.98
C ALA A 200 -0.03 22.65 -3.68
N GLY A 201 1.01 23.13 -3.03
CA GLY A 201 1.84 24.25 -3.46
C GLY A 201 3.32 24.14 -3.11
N ALA A 202 3.78 23.00 -2.52
CA ALA A 202 5.18 22.84 -2.11
C ALA A 202 6.11 22.33 -3.22
N PHE A 203 5.65 22.30 -4.47
CA PHE A 203 6.47 21.88 -5.59
C PHE A 203 7.10 23.10 -6.24
N GLY A 204 8.40 23.29 -6.06
CA GLY A 204 9.15 24.45 -6.60
C GLY A 204 9.11 24.63 -8.12
N LYS A 205 8.60 23.64 -8.86
CA LYS A 205 8.29 23.70 -10.29
C LYS A 205 6.88 23.18 -10.56
N GLN A 206 5.92 23.72 -9.84
CA GLN A 206 4.51 23.35 -9.91
C GLN A 206 3.98 23.30 -11.35
N ALA A 207 4.43 24.21 -12.24
CA ALA A 207 4.00 24.26 -13.63
C ALA A 207 4.42 23.01 -14.45
N GLU A 208 5.60 22.45 -14.21
CA GLU A 208 6.08 21.26 -14.95
C GLU A 208 5.37 20.00 -14.45
N ILE A 209 5.08 19.92 -13.14
CA ILE A 209 4.35 18.82 -12.53
C ILE A 209 2.86 18.90 -12.91
N GLU A 210 2.25 20.10 -12.88
CA GLU A 210 0.88 20.31 -13.36
C GLU A 210 0.75 20.01 -14.85
N GLN A 211 1.74 20.32 -15.65
CA GLN A 211 1.74 19.98 -17.08
C GLN A 211 1.89 18.47 -17.28
N GLY A 212 2.73 17.79 -16.49
CA GLY A 212 2.84 16.33 -16.49
C GLY A 212 1.57 15.64 -16.03
N LEU A 213 0.93 16.16 -14.97
CA LEU A 213 -0.36 15.64 -14.48
C LEU A 213 -1.50 15.91 -15.47
N ARG A 214 -1.53 17.08 -16.14
CA ARG A 214 -2.54 17.39 -17.18
C ARG A 214 -2.40 16.49 -18.40
N LEU A 215 -1.17 16.17 -18.80
CA LEU A 215 -0.91 15.21 -19.87
C LEU A 215 -1.33 13.80 -19.46
N ALA A 216 -0.99 13.39 -18.24
CA ALA A 216 -1.42 12.08 -17.69
C ALA A 216 -2.94 11.96 -17.57
N THR A 217 -3.65 13.02 -17.14
CA THR A 217 -5.12 13.00 -17.06
C THR A 217 -5.80 13.05 -18.42
N ALA A 218 -5.23 13.77 -19.41
CA ALA A 218 -5.78 13.79 -20.77
C ALA A 218 -5.64 12.43 -21.45
N ASP A 219 -4.48 11.78 -21.31
CA ASP A 219 -4.26 10.43 -21.84
C ASP A 219 -5.08 9.38 -21.08
N PHE A 220 -5.44 9.64 -19.81
CA PHE A 220 -6.31 8.78 -19.01
C PHE A 220 -7.77 8.84 -19.46
N GLU A 221 -8.27 10.04 -19.82
CA GLU A 221 -9.63 10.21 -20.35
C GLU A 221 -9.81 9.59 -21.75
N GLU A 222 -8.73 9.47 -22.54
CA GLU A 222 -8.76 8.75 -23.82
C GLU A 222 -8.60 7.21 -23.67
N ALA A 223 -8.08 6.71 -22.53
CA ALA A 223 -7.81 5.29 -22.32
C ALA A 223 -8.95 4.52 -21.61
N PHE A 224 -9.94 5.24 -21.08
CA PHE A 224 -11.17 4.73 -20.44
C PHE A 224 -12.41 5.31 -21.09
#